data_8cc5e97488e66d1a6f6ee47750341812
#
_entry.id   8cc5e97488e66d1a6f6ee47750341812
#
_cell.length_a   1.000
_cell.length_b   1.000
_cell.length_c   1.000
_cell.angle_alpha   90.00
_cell.angle_beta   90.00
_cell.angle_gamma   90.00
#
_symmetry.space_group_name_H-M   'P 1'
#
loop_
_entity.id
_entity.type
_entity.pdbx_description
1 polymer ?
#
loop_
_entity_poly.entity_id
_entity_poly.type
_entity_poly.pdbx_seq_one_letter_code
_entity_poly.pdbx_strand_id
1 'polypeptide(L)'
;MLHYLTRARIAAFSEAQRAAVEALLLDLREALRSDLDGEISAKLDGRLRRLRGEPCPSDQEQDRILAEIAEAFAVPRPDWFVNAQHCCECAEHEAELQAETVETLRREVMGDGAWDPVDFIANPDGFKYFMPALARIACATGREYFLGSFLTYLPADRVESFTEHQRAAVEALLLDVGEVLGPEIDAGMDRETYNWALGRIRGEPGHRFWHEFSAAGRALS
;
A
#
# COMPACT_ATOMS: atom_id res chain seq x y z
N MET A 1 19.91 -1.25 -2.80
CA MET A 1 19.99 -0.27 -3.93
C MET A 1 18.92 -0.51 -4.98
N LEU A 2 18.68 -1.72 -5.49
CA LEU A 2 17.70 -1.99 -6.57
C LEU A 2 16.25 -1.62 -6.20
N HIS A 3 15.84 -1.75 -4.95
CA HIS A 3 14.50 -1.41 -4.48
C HIS A 3 14.13 0.08 -4.62
N TYR A 4 15.11 0.98 -4.67
CA TYR A 4 14.85 2.41 -4.91
C TYR A 4 14.47 2.76 -6.36
N LEU A 5 14.66 1.86 -7.33
CA LEU A 5 14.33 2.07 -8.74
C LEU A 5 12.90 1.60 -9.04
N THR A 6 11.92 2.24 -8.43
CA THR A 6 10.52 1.93 -8.67
C THR A 6 10.01 2.51 -10.00
N ARG A 7 8.86 2.00 -10.50
CA ARG A 7 8.23 2.46 -11.76
C ARG A 7 8.05 3.98 -11.78
N ALA A 8 7.54 4.57 -10.70
CA ALA A 8 7.29 6.02 -10.66
C ALA A 8 8.57 6.84 -10.60
N ARG A 9 9.62 6.39 -9.90
CA ARG A 9 10.93 7.09 -9.92
C ARG A 9 11.59 7.02 -11.28
N ILE A 10 11.55 5.87 -11.94
CA ILE A 10 12.09 5.73 -13.30
C ILE A 10 11.30 6.60 -14.28
N ALA A 11 9.99 6.73 -14.13
CA ALA A 11 9.18 7.62 -14.96
C ALA A 11 9.55 9.10 -14.82
N ALA A 12 10.03 9.50 -13.62
CA ALA A 12 10.50 10.87 -13.35
C ALA A 12 11.92 11.17 -13.86
N PHE A 13 12.68 10.16 -14.32
CA PHE A 13 14.04 10.36 -14.82
C PHE A 13 14.03 11.04 -16.20
N SER A 14 14.97 11.95 -16.42
CA SER A 14 15.30 12.41 -17.75
C SER A 14 15.92 11.27 -18.58
N GLU A 15 15.97 11.40 -19.89
CA GLU A 15 16.59 10.42 -20.78
C GLU A 15 18.06 10.15 -20.41
N ALA A 16 18.82 11.21 -20.12
CA ALA A 16 20.22 11.09 -19.70
C ALA A 16 20.36 10.34 -18.37
N GLN A 17 19.45 10.57 -17.40
CA GLN A 17 19.44 9.83 -16.13
C GLN A 17 19.10 8.37 -16.34
N ARG A 18 18.12 8.05 -17.20
CA ARG A 18 17.79 6.66 -17.52
C ARG A 18 18.97 5.94 -18.14
N ALA A 19 19.63 6.54 -19.13
CA ALA A 19 20.80 5.96 -19.79
C ALA A 19 21.96 5.71 -18.79
N ALA A 20 22.23 6.67 -17.89
CA ALA A 20 23.28 6.52 -16.88
C ALA A 20 22.99 5.40 -15.90
N VAL A 21 21.73 5.30 -15.42
CA VAL A 21 21.33 4.23 -14.50
C VAL A 21 21.31 2.88 -15.21
N GLU A 22 20.87 2.82 -16.47
CA GLU A 22 20.92 1.59 -17.28
C GLU A 22 22.35 1.06 -17.42
N ALA A 23 23.30 1.94 -17.80
CA ALA A 23 24.71 1.58 -17.92
C ALA A 23 25.25 1.01 -16.60
N LEU A 24 24.98 1.67 -15.48
CA LEU A 24 25.40 1.21 -14.16
C LEU A 24 24.81 -0.19 -13.81
N LEU A 25 23.55 -0.43 -14.14
CA LEU A 25 22.93 -1.74 -13.87
C LEU A 25 23.50 -2.84 -14.76
N LEU A 26 23.86 -2.53 -16.01
CA LEU A 26 24.51 -3.48 -16.91
C LEU A 26 25.93 -3.82 -16.44
N ASP A 27 26.70 -2.83 -16.00
CA ASP A 27 28.04 -3.04 -15.41
C ASP A 27 27.95 -3.89 -14.13
N LEU A 28 26.97 -3.59 -13.26
CA LEU A 28 26.73 -4.36 -12.05
C LEU A 28 26.35 -5.82 -12.36
N ARG A 29 25.50 -6.02 -13.37
CA ARG A 29 25.10 -7.38 -13.82
C ARG A 29 26.30 -8.17 -14.33
N GLU A 30 27.19 -7.56 -15.08
CA GLU A 30 28.39 -8.21 -15.59
C GLU A 30 29.38 -8.53 -14.45
N ALA A 31 29.59 -7.57 -13.53
CA ALA A 31 30.49 -7.73 -12.39
C ALA A 31 30.05 -8.85 -11.42
N LEU A 32 28.74 -9.04 -11.27
CA LEU A 32 28.16 -10.03 -10.35
C LEU A 32 27.68 -11.31 -11.05
N ARG A 33 28.00 -11.51 -12.31
CA ARG A 33 27.45 -12.58 -13.16
C ARG A 33 27.53 -13.98 -12.55
N SER A 34 28.64 -14.26 -11.80
CA SER A 34 28.84 -15.55 -11.14
C SER A 34 28.07 -15.72 -9.84
N ASP A 35 27.68 -14.60 -9.22
CA ASP A 35 27.13 -14.55 -7.86
C ASP A 35 25.63 -14.20 -7.84
N LEU A 36 25.06 -13.88 -9.04
CA LEU A 36 23.63 -13.60 -9.17
C LEU A 36 22.83 -14.89 -9.08
N ASP A 37 22.08 -15.06 -8.01
CA ASP A 37 21.00 -16.03 -7.97
C ASP A 37 19.86 -15.65 -8.93
N GLY A 38 18.95 -16.60 -9.17
CA GLY A 38 17.85 -16.39 -10.12
C GLY A 38 16.92 -15.25 -9.72
N GLU A 39 16.75 -15.00 -8.42
CA GLU A 39 15.87 -13.95 -7.90
C GLU A 39 16.46 -12.55 -8.11
N ILE A 40 17.72 -12.35 -7.77
CA ILE A 40 18.42 -11.07 -7.97
C ILE A 40 18.52 -10.76 -9.47
N SER A 41 18.78 -11.76 -10.31
CA SER A 41 18.80 -11.63 -11.75
C SER A 41 17.46 -11.17 -12.31
N ALA A 42 16.36 -11.79 -11.88
CA ALA A 42 15.01 -11.40 -12.30
C ALA A 42 14.64 -9.97 -11.88
N LYS A 43 14.99 -9.58 -10.66
CA LYS A 43 14.79 -8.20 -10.17
C LYS A 43 15.58 -7.19 -11.01
N LEU A 44 16.82 -7.50 -11.35
CA LEU A 44 17.66 -6.66 -12.19
C LEU A 44 17.08 -6.52 -13.60
N ASP A 45 16.65 -7.62 -14.21
CA ASP A 45 16.03 -7.62 -15.53
C ASP A 45 14.72 -6.81 -15.55
N GLY A 46 13.90 -6.90 -14.51
CA GLY A 46 12.71 -6.08 -14.36
C GLY A 46 13.02 -4.58 -14.30
N ARG A 47 14.10 -4.17 -13.61
CA ARG A 47 14.53 -2.75 -13.57
C ARG A 47 15.05 -2.27 -14.92
N LEU A 48 15.84 -3.07 -15.61
CA LEU A 48 16.33 -2.76 -16.95
C LEU A 48 15.18 -2.59 -17.95
N ARG A 49 14.17 -3.49 -17.93
CA ARG A 49 12.97 -3.34 -18.76
C ARG A 49 12.26 -2.01 -18.51
N ARG A 50 12.03 -1.65 -17.24
CA ARG A 50 11.38 -0.38 -16.90
C ARG A 50 12.16 0.85 -17.38
N LEU A 51 13.50 0.83 -17.26
CA LEU A 51 14.35 1.92 -17.77
C LEU A 51 14.23 2.08 -19.29
N ARG A 52 14.08 0.98 -20.02
CA ARG A 52 13.88 0.95 -21.48
C ARG A 52 12.45 1.25 -21.92
N GLY A 53 11.51 1.37 -20.97
CA GLY A 53 10.08 1.49 -21.29
C GLY A 53 9.47 0.20 -21.84
N GLU A 54 10.11 -0.95 -21.59
CA GLU A 54 9.60 -2.25 -21.99
C GLU A 54 8.55 -2.76 -20.98
N PRO A 55 7.54 -3.53 -21.42
CA PRO A 55 6.58 -4.13 -20.51
C PRO A 55 7.27 -5.03 -19.46
N CYS A 56 6.95 -4.81 -18.19
CA CYS A 56 7.42 -5.62 -17.09
C CYS A 56 6.27 -6.50 -16.58
N PRO A 57 6.41 -7.84 -16.52
CA PRO A 57 5.35 -8.71 -16.03
C PRO A 57 4.84 -8.34 -14.64
N SER A 58 5.70 -7.92 -13.72
CA SER A 58 5.29 -7.46 -12.38
C SER A 58 4.46 -6.16 -12.42
N ASP A 59 4.67 -5.29 -13.39
CA ASP A 59 3.85 -4.08 -13.54
C ASP A 59 2.46 -4.41 -14.09
N GLN A 60 2.37 -5.40 -14.99
CA GLN A 60 1.09 -5.90 -15.51
C GLN A 60 0.28 -6.59 -14.41
N GLU A 61 0.93 -7.40 -13.58
CA GLU A 61 0.29 -8.04 -12.44
C GLU A 61 -0.20 -7.01 -11.41
N GLN A 62 0.61 -6.00 -11.10
CA GLN A 62 0.21 -4.91 -10.23
C GLN A 62 -0.99 -4.12 -10.80
N ASP A 63 -0.96 -3.79 -12.10
CA ASP A 63 -2.07 -3.10 -12.77
C ASP A 63 -3.35 -3.98 -12.73
N ARG A 64 -3.24 -5.32 -12.86
CA ARG A 64 -4.35 -6.27 -12.71
C ARG A 64 -4.92 -6.25 -11.30
N ILE A 65 -4.06 -6.33 -10.28
CA ILE A 65 -4.48 -6.30 -8.87
C ILE A 65 -5.18 -4.98 -8.52
N LEU A 66 -4.65 -3.86 -8.99
CA LEU A 66 -5.28 -2.55 -8.78
C LEU A 66 -6.65 -2.45 -9.48
N ALA A 67 -6.81 -3.06 -10.65
CA ALA A 67 -8.10 -3.13 -11.33
C ALA A 67 -9.09 -4.01 -10.56
N GLU A 68 -8.67 -5.14 -10.02
CA GLU A 68 -9.49 -6.01 -9.16
C GLU A 68 -9.93 -5.30 -7.87
N ILE A 69 -9.04 -4.55 -7.23
CA ILE A 69 -9.38 -3.71 -6.08
C ILE A 69 -10.44 -2.66 -6.47
N ALA A 70 -10.24 -1.99 -7.60
CA ALA A 70 -11.19 -0.97 -8.04
C ALA A 70 -12.58 -1.56 -8.34
N GLU A 71 -12.65 -2.78 -8.88
CA GLU A 71 -13.90 -3.50 -9.11
C GLU A 71 -14.54 -3.97 -7.79
N ALA A 72 -13.77 -4.62 -6.92
CA ALA A 72 -14.26 -5.16 -5.65
C ALA A 72 -14.76 -4.05 -4.69
N PHE A 73 -14.18 -2.87 -4.77
CA PHE A 73 -14.50 -1.70 -3.96
C PHE A 73 -15.22 -0.59 -4.74
N ALA A 74 -15.94 -0.95 -5.80
CA ALA A 74 -16.81 -0.02 -6.55
C ALA A 74 -18.07 0.32 -5.73
N VAL A 75 -17.88 1.00 -4.60
CA VAL A 75 -18.96 1.43 -3.71
C VAL A 75 -19.29 2.92 -3.92
N PRO A 76 -20.53 3.35 -3.73
CA PRO A 76 -20.89 4.76 -3.82
C PRO A 76 -20.17 5.56 -2.73
N ARG A 77 -19.86 6.82 -3.04
CA ARG A 77 -19.32 7.75 -2.07
C ARG A 77 -20.33 7.93 -0.91
N PRO A 78 -19.92 7.77 0.34
CA PRO A 78 -20.80 8.03 1.48
C PRO A 78 -20.97 9.53 1.72
N ASP A 79 -22.03 9.89 2.46
CA ASP A 79 -22.30 11.28 2.82
C ASP A 79 -21.34 11.84 3.85
N TRP A 80 -20.67 10.98 4.61
CA TRP A 80 -19.70 11.33 5.66
C TRP A 80 -18.64 10.23 5.83
N PHE A 81 -17.46 10.61 6.28
CA PHE A 81 -16.31 9.73 6.55
C PHE A 81 -15.98 9.65 8.04
N VAL A 82 -15.88 10.81 8.70
CA VAL A 82 -15.51 10.98 10.11
C VAL A 82 -16.67 11.63 10.86
N ASN A 83 -16.87 11.26 12.13
CA ASN A 83 -17.87 11.92 12.96
C ASN A 83 -17.42 13.34 13.33
N ALA A 84 -17.71 14.32 12.46
CA ALA A 84 -17.35 15.73 12.62
C ALA A 84 -17.89 16.39 13.90
N GLN A 85 -18.88 15.77 14.56
CA GLN A 85 -19.45 16.31 15.82
C GLN A 85 -18.66 15.88 17.05
N HIS A 86 -17.70 14.97 16.91
CA HIS A 86 -16.93 14.44 18.04
C HIS A 86 -15.98 15.51 18.61
N CYS A 87 -15.18 16.17 17.76
CA CYS A 87 -14.26 17.25 18.15
C CYS A 87 -13.84 18.08 16.91
N CYS A 88 -13.10 19.17 17.13
CA CYS A 88 -12.62 20.03 16.04
C CYS A 88 -11.68 19.30 15.08
N GLU A 89 -10.82 18.41 15.56
CA GLU A 89 -9.92 17.60 14.78
C GLU A 89 -10.69 16.65 13.86
N CYS A 90 -11.72 15.96 14.37
CA CYS A 90 -12.59 15.13 13.55
C CYS A 90 -13.32 15.94 12.48
N ALA A 91 -13.71 17.20 12.77
CA ALA A 91 -14.33 18.08 11.79
C ALA A 91 -13.35 18.50 10.68
N GLU A 92 -12.07 18.72 11.01
CA GLU A 92 -11.01 19.00 10.05
C GLU A 92 -10.76 17.78 9.13
N HIS A 93 -10.60 16.59 9.70
CA HIS A 93 -10.43 15.35 8.92
C HIS A 93 -11.63 15.04 8.03
N GLU A 94 -12.87 15.29 8.51
CA GLU A 94 -14.05 15.15 7.65
C GLU A 94 -13.99 16.10 6.46
N ALA A 95 -13.62 17.36 6.69
CA ALA A 95 -13.51 18.36 5.64
C ALA A 95 -12.42 18.00 4.60
N GLU A 96 -11.27 17.48 5.05
CA GLU A 96 -10.20 17.00 4.19
C GLU A 96 -10.65 15.83 3.32
N LEU A 97 -11.26 14.80 3.92
CA LEU A 97 -11.73 13.64 3.17
C LEU A 97 -12.91 13.98 2.25
N GLN A 98 -13.76 14.94 2.63
CA GLN A 98 -14.83 15.42 1.76
C GLN A 98 -14.32 16.21 0.55
N ALA A 99 -13.14 16.80 0.61
CA ALA A 99 -12.50 17.46 -0.53
C ALA A 99 -11.91 16.46 -1.54
N GLU A 100 -11.70 15.20 -1.14
CA GLU A 100 -11.01 14.19 -1.95
C GLU A 100 -11.99 13.19 -2.62
N THR A 101 -11.54 12.62 -3.73
CA THR A 101 -12.16 11.48 -4.40
C THR A 101 -11.18 10.31 -4.48
N VAL A 102 -11.62 9.16 -4.96
CA VAL A 102 -10.74 8.01 -5.23
C VAL A 102 -9.58 8.39 -6.16
N GLU A 103 -9.82 9.30 -7.12
CA GLU A 103 -8.82 9.73 -8.09
C GLU A 103 -7.86 10.79 -7.52
N THR A 104 -8.33 11.65 -6.64
CA THR A 104 -7.56 12.79 -6.13
C THR A 104 -6.82 12.49 -4.84
N LEU A 105 -7.30 11.53 -4.03
CA LEU A 105 -6.63 11.17 -2.78
C LEU A 105 -5.17 10.77 -3.04
N ARG A 106 -4.25 11.48 -2.39
CA ARG A 106 -2.80 11.30 -2.51
C ARG A 106 -2.18 11.22 -1.13
N ARG A 107 -0.95 10.71 -1.08
CA ARG A 107 -0.21 10.58 0.17
C ARG A 107 -0.05 11.90 0.93
N GLU A 108 0.16 13.00 0.20
CA GLU A 108 0.36 14.33 0.78
C GLU A 108 -0.84 14.84 1.59
N VAL A 109 -2.04 14.31 1.32
CA VAL A 109 -3.27 14.59 2.07
C VAL A 109 -3.34 13.75 3.36
N MET A 110 -2.62 12.62 3.39
CA MET A 110 -2.75 11.62 4.46
C MET A 110 -1.88 11.92 5.68
N GLY A 111 -1.15 13.03 5.73
CA GLY A 111 -0.34 13.39 6.88
C GLY A 111 0.76 12.39 7.25
N ASP A 112 1.46 12.66 8.35
CA ASP A 112 2.48 11.78 8.91
C ASP A 112 2.01 11.20 10.25
N GLY A 113 1.62 9.92 10.25
CA GLY A 113 1.36 9.17 11.48
C GLY A 113 0.04 9.54 12.18
N ALA A 114 0.09 10.08 13.40
CA ALA A 114 -1.08 10.29 14.26
C ALA A 114 -2.15 11.28 13.71
N TRP A 115 -1.83 12.00 12.64
CA TRP A 115 -2.71 12.98 12.00
C TRP A 115 -3.27 12.51 10.67
N ASP A 116 -3.21 11.22 10.41
CA ASP A 116 -3.71 10.64 9.16
C ASP A 116 -5.24 10.57 9.17
N PRO A 117 -5.94 11.34 8.30
CA PRO A 117 -7.41 11.38 8.30
C PRO A 117 -8.05 10.02 8.03
N VAL A 118 -7.34 9.09 7.37
CA VAL A 118 -7.84 7.74 7.08
C VAL A 118 -8.01 6.90 8.34
N ASP A 119 -7.16 7.11 9.36
CA ASP A 119 -7.29 6.43 10.66
C ASP A 119 -8.59 6.81 11.37
N PHE A 120 -9.08 8.02 11.14
CA PHE A 120 -10.30 8.56 11.76
C PHE A 120 -11.58 8.20 11.00
N ILE A 121 -11.51 7.52 9.85
CA ILE A 121 -12.70 7.08 9.13
C ILE A 121 -13.50 6.13 10.03
N ALA A 122 -14.64 6.61 10.49
CA ALA A 122 -15.58 5.86 11.32
C ALA A 122 -16.69 5.18 10.50
N ASN A 123 -16.95 5.68 9.28
CA ASN A 123 -17.90 5.09 8.37
C ASN A 123 -17.27 3.91 7.61
N PRO A 124 -17.75 2.65 7.78
CA PRO A 124 -17.18 1.49 7.09
C PRO A 124 -17.21 1.63 5.56
N ASP A 125 -18.24 2.25 5.00
CA ASP A 125 -18.35 2.47 3.56
C ASP A 125 -17.41 3.57 3.09
N GLY A 126 -17.05 4.53 3.96
CA GLY A 126 -16.04 5.55 3.69
C GLY A 126 -14.66 4.94 3.48
N PHE A 127 -14.27 3.98 4.30
CA PHE A 127 -13.02 3.27 4.12
C PHE A 127 -13.01 2.43 2.84
N LYS A 128 -14.11 1.70 2.57
CA LYS A 128 -14.26 0.94 1.30
C LYS A 128 -14.18 1.84 0.08
N TYR A 129 -14.79 3.02 0.14
CA TYR A 129 -14.74 4.00 -0.94
C TYR A 129 -13.32 4.41 -1.30
N PHE A 130 -12.46 4.65 -0.32
CA PHE A 130 -11.07 5.05 -0.56
C PHE A 130 -10.11 3.88 -0.81
N MET A 131 -10.52 2.63 -0.64
CA MET A 131 -9.63 1.46 -0.80
C MET A 131 -8.87 1.45 -2.14
N PRO A 132 -9.46 1.77 -3.31
CA PRO A 132 -8.69 1.82 -4.57
C PRO A 132 -7.59 2.89 -4.57
N ALA A 133 -7.82 4.04 -3.93
CA ALA A 133 -6.80 5.07 -3.79
C ALA A 133 -5.69 4.63 -2.85
N LEU A 134 -6.03 4.02 -1.71
CA LEU A 134 -5.07 3.50 -0.73
C LEU A 134 -4.19 2.40 -1.32
N ALA A 135 -4.78 1.47 -2.08
CA ALA A 135 -4.05 0.44 -2.81
C ALA A 135 -3.06 1.04 -3.81
N ARG A 136 -3.49 2.03 -4.59
CA ARG A 136 -2.62 2.76 -5.53
C ARG A 136 -1.45 3.43 -4.83
N ILE A 137 -1.69 4.07 -3.67
CA ILE A 137 -0.65 4.70 -2.87
C ILE A 137 0.30 3.63 -2.29
N ALA A 138 -0.21 2.50 -1.80
CA ALA A 138 0.60 1.39 -1.29
C ALA A 138 1.50 0.78 -2.37
N CYS A 139 1.07 0.79 -3.63
CA CYS A 139 1.86 0.34 -4.78
C CYS A 139 2.81 1.42 -5.34
N ALA A 140 2.70 2.66 -4.91
CA ALA A 140 3.53 3.77 -5.41
C ALA A 140 4.94 3.80 -4.76
N THR A 141 5.74 4.81 -5.10
CA THR A 141 7.08 5.03 -4.53
C THR A 141 7.04 5.48 -3.07
N GLY A 142 8.04 5.11 -2.30
CA GLY A 142 8.13 5.46 -0.87
C GLY A 142 7.17 4.63 -0.01
N ARG A 143 6.79 3.49 -0.51
CA ARG A 143 5.77 2.59 0.06
C ARG A 143 6.16 1.98 1.41
N GLU A 144 7.45 1.90 1.72
CA GLU A 144 7.92 1.38 3.00
C GLU A 144 7.32 2.12 4.20
N TYR A 145 7.12 3.42 4.10
CA TYR A 145 6.46 4.20 5.15
C TYR A 145 4.94 4.07 5.10
N PHE A 146 4.36 4.02 3.92
CA PHE A 146 2.92 3.94 3.76
C PHE A 146 2.37 2.53 4.02
N LEU A 147 3.13 1.48 3.70
CA LEU A 147 2.67 0.13 3.95
C LEU A 147 2.41 -0.11 5.44
N GLY A 148 3.26 0.41 6.34
CA GLY A 148 3.01 0.37 7.78
C GLY A 148 1.66 0.97 8.13
N SER A 149 1.38 2.19 7.69
CA SER A 149 0.09 2.85 7.88
C SER A 149 -1.06 2.06 7.23
N PHE A 150 -0.88 1.58 5.99
CA PHE A 150 -1.90 0.79 5.30
C PHE A 150 -2.29 -0.48 6.08
N LEU A 151 -1.31 -1.18 6.67
CA LEU A 151 -1.59 -2.36 7.50
C LEU A 151 -2.37 -2.01 8.77
N THR A 152 -2.11 -0.83 9.36
CA THR A 152 -2.87 -0.35 10.54
C THR A 152 -4.29 0.04 10.20
N TYR A 153 -4.58 0.44 8.94
CA TYR A 153 -5.94 0.75 8.47
C TYR A 153 -6.84 -0.47 8.33
N LEU A 154 -6.29 -1.68 8.44
CA LEU A 154 -7.03 -2.93 8.31
C LEU A 154 -7.37 -3.55 9.69
N PRO A 155 -8.04 -2.83 10.62
CA PRO A 155 -8.49 -3.40 11.87
C PRO A 155 -9.60 -4.44 11.64
N ALA A 156 -9.86 -5.30 12.62
CA ALA A 156 -10.76 -6.44 12.46
C ALA A 156 -12.18 -6.02 12.06
N ASP A 157 -12.71 -4.97 12.66
CA ASP A 157 -14.03 -4.42 12.37
C ASP A 157 -14.19 -3.95 10.93
N ARG A 158 -13.16 -3.30 10.37
CA ARG A 158 -13.15 -2.93 8.94
C ARG A 158 -13.09 -4.15 8.04
N VAL A 159 -12.17 -5.11 8.33
CA VAL A 159 -12.01 -6.34 7.54
C VAL A 159 -13.25 -7.23 7.63
N GLU A 160 -13.90 -7.34 8.80
CA GLU A 160 -15.15 -8.07 8.99
C GLU A 160 -16.29 -7.51 8.12
N SER A 161 -16.26 -6.21 7.81
CA SER A 161 -17.23 -5.57 6.93
C SER A 161 -17.03 -5.89 5.44
N PHE A 162 -15.87 -6.50 5.06
CA PHE A 162 -15.57 -6.81 3.66
C PHE A 162 -16.31 -8.05 3.18
N THR A 163 -16.77 -8.02 1.95
CA THR A 163 -17.22 -9.21 1.25
C THR A 163 -16.05 -10.17 1.01
N GLU A 164 -16.36 -11.42 0.66
CA GLU A 164 -15.33 -12.40 0.28
C GLU A 164 -14.48 -11.92 -0.91
N HIS A 165 -15.13 -11.32 -1.92
CA HIS A 165 -14.44 -10.72 -3.08
C HIS A 165 -13.50 -9.59 -2.67
N GLN A 166 -13.94 -8.69 -1.78
CA GLN A 166 -13.10 -7.61 -1.26
C GLN A 166 -11.90 -8.13 -0.48
N ARG A 167 -12.09 -9.15 0.36
CA ARG A 167 -10.98 -9.77 1.09
C ARG A 167 -9.98 -10.43 0.14
N ALA A 168 -10.46 -11.17 -0.87
CA ALA A 168 -9.58 -11.80 -1.85
C ALA A 168 -8.75 -10.77 -2.63
N ALA A 169 -9.34 -9.64 -3.03
CA ALA A 169 -8.63 -8.58 -3.72
C ALA A 169 -7.56 -7.91 -2.83
N VAL A 170 -7.87 -7.66 -1.54
CA VAL A 170 -6.88 -7.10 -0.59
C VAL A 170 -5.79 -8.13 -0.26
N GLU A 171 -6.11 -9.42 -0.16
CA GLU A 171 -5.11 -10.47 0.01
C GLU A 171 -4.12 -10.49 -1.16
N ALA A 172 -4.62 -10.46 -2.41
CA ALA A 172 -3.78 -10.40 -3.59
C ALA A 172 -2.84 -9.18 -3.58
N LEU A 173 -3.36 -8.00 -3.18
CA LEU A 173 -2.55 -6.79 -3.01
C LEU A 173 -1.45 -6.99 -1.96
N LEU A 174 -1.78 -7.52 -0.78
CA LEU A 174 -0.80 -7.74 0.28
C LEU A 174 0.28 -8.74 -0.14
N LEU A 175 -0.07 -9.80 -0.85
CA LEU A 175 0.89 -10.78 -1.36
C LEU A 175 1.85 -10.16 -2.38
N ASP A 176 1.35 -9.38 -3.36
CA ASP A 176 2.20 -8.67 -4.34
C ASP A 176 3.15 -7.69 -3.64
N VAL A 177 2.62 -6.89 -2.73
CA VAL A 177 3.41 -5.94 -1.95
C VAL A 177 4.44 -6.67 -1.08
N GLY A 178 4.07 -7.78 -0.43
CA GLY A 178 4.95 -8.61 0.39
C GLY A 178 6.08 -9.24 -0.41
N GLU A 179 5.82 -9.71 -1.62
CA GLU A 179 6.84 -10.25 -2.52
C GLU A 179 7.86 -9.18 -2.93
N VAL A 180 7.36 -8.00 -3.31
CA VAL A 180 8.21 -6.88 -3.75
C VAL A 180 9.04 -6.28 -2.61
N LEU A 181 8.48 -6.20 -1.40
CA LEU A 181 9.10 -5.58 -0.22
C LEU A 181 9.64 -6.58 0.78
N GLY A 182 9.68 -7.88 0.45
CA GLY A 182 10.10 -8.92 1.38
C GLY A 182 11.36 -8.59 2.20
N PRO A 183 12.47 -8.14 1.58
CA PRO A 183 13.68 -7.74 2.30
C PRO A 183 13.51 -6.51 3.19
N GLU A 184 12.61 -5.59 2.85
CA GLU A 184 12.37 -4.34 3.59
C GLU A 184 11.42 -4.57 4.76
N ILE A 185 10.45 -5.47 4.59
CA ILE A 185 9.59 -5.96 5.67
C ILE A 185 10.45 -6.63 6.75
N ASP A 186 11.53 -7.35 6.35
CA ASP A 186 12.46 -7.98 7.29
C ASP A 186 13.39 -6.98 8.00
N ALA A 187 13.69 -5.86 7.36
CA ALA A 187 14.70 -4.91 7.85
C ALA A 187 14.13 -3.74 8.67
N GLY A 188 12.90 -3.36 8.47
CA GLY A 188 12.37 -2.12 9.05
C GLY A 188 10.87 -2.12 9.37
N MET A 189 10.12 -3.03 8.81
CA MET A 189 8.71 -3.22 9.15
C MET A 189 8.59 -4.51 9.94
N ASP A 190 7.79 -4.45 10.99
CA ASP A 190 7.49 -5.63 11.76
C ASP A 190 6.79 -6.66 10.87
N ARG A 191 7.52 -7.71 10.49
CA ARG A 191 6.97 -8.85 9.74
C ARG A 191 5.76 -9.44 10.46
N GLU A 192 5.71 -9.32 11.76
CA GLU A 192 4.57 -9.74 12.57
C GLU A 192 3.32 -8.94 12.22
N THR A 193 3.43 -7.61 12.07
CA THR A 193 2.32 -6.74 11.64
C THR A 193 1.80 -7.12 10.25
N TYR A 194 2.70 -7.39 9.31
CA TYR A 194 2.32 -7.86 7.97
C TYR A 194 1.61 -9.22 8.01
N ASN A 195 2.19 -10.21 8.67
CA ASN A 195 1.60 -11.54 8.79
C ASN A 195 0.25 -11.49 9.50
N TRP A 196 0.14 -10.62 10.49
CA TRP A 196 -1.09 -10.41 11.24
C TRP A 196 -2.20 -9.78 10.38
N ALA A 197 -1.90 -8.77 9.56
CA ALA A 197 -2.86 -8.20 8.63
C ALA A 197 -3.32 -9.24 7.58
N LEU A 198 -2.38 -10.01 7.04
CA LEU A 198 -2.66 -11.07 6.07
C LEU A 198 -3.54 -12.17 6.69
N GLY A 199 -3.21 -12.66 7.90
CA GLY A 199 -4.00 -13.66 8.61
C GLY A 199 -5.42 -13.16 8.92
N ARG A 200 -5.56 -11.87 9.21
CA ARG A 200 -6.86 -11.23 9.44
C ARG A 200 -7.71 -11.20 8.17
N ILE A 201 -7.14 -10.84 7.03
CA ILE A 201 -7.82 -10.87 5.73
C ILE A 201 -8.29 -12.28 5.38
N ARG A 202 -7.48 -13.31 5.70
CA ARG A 202 -7.81 -14.73 5.52
C ARG A 202 -8.84 -15.27 6.53
N GLY A 203 -9.17 -14.49 7.56
CA GLY A 203 -10.06 -14.95 8.62
C GLY A 203 -9.45 -15.99 9.56
N GLU A 204 -8.12 -16.06 9.66
CA GLU A 204 -7.41 -17.00 10.51
C GLU A 204 -7.68 -16.71 11.99
N PRO A 205 -7.99 -17.74 12.81
CA PRO A 205 -8.24 -17.55 14.24
C PRO A 205 -6.96 -17.13 14.97
N GLY A 206 -7.07 -16.21 15.91
CA GLY A 206 -5.94 -15.74 16.75
C GLY A 206 -5.43 -14.34 16.42
N HIS A 207 -5.81 -13.76 15.28
CA HIS A 207 -5.38 -12.42 14.87
C HIS A 207 -6.27 -11.29 15.43
N ARG A 208 -7.07 -11.56 16.48
CA ARG A 208 -7.97 -10.58 17.14
C ARG A 208 -7.28 -9.73 18.22
N PHE A 209 -6.04 -9.99 18.57
CA PHE A 209 -5.44 -9.60 19.85
C PHE A 209 -5.13 -8.09 20.03
N TRP A 210 -5.00 -7.30 18.98
CA TRP A 210 -4.64 -5.88 19.13
C TRP A 210 -5.82 -4.96 19.45
N HIS A 211 -7.07 -5.40 19.27
CA HIS A 211 -8.25 -4.57 19.53
C HIS A 211 -8.61 -4.39 21.00
N GLU A 212 -8.23 -5.32 21.86
CA GLU A 212 -8.51 -5.17 23.29
C GLU A 212 -7.72 -4.01 23.90
N PHE A 213 -6.53 -3.70 23.39
CA PHE A 213 -5.72 -2.57 23.88
C PHE A 213 -6.19 -1.20 23.36
N SER A 214 -6.61 -1.10 22.12
CA SER A 214 -7.06 0.18 21.55
C SER A 214 -8.49 0.55 21.98
N ALA A 215 -9.36 -0.43 22.18
CA ALA A 215 -10.71 -0.21 22.73
C ALA A 215 -10.67 0.18 24.22
N ALA A 216 -9.76 -0.41 25.00
CA ALA A 216 -9.56 -0.02 26.42
C ALA A 216 -9.01 1.41 26.56
N GLY A 217 -8.15 1.86 25.65
CA GLY A 217 -7.64 3.23 25.62
C GLY A 217 -8.70 4.28 25.24
N ARG A 218 -9.66 3.92 24.41
CA ARG A 218 -10.78 4.81 24.00
C ARG A 218 -11.95 4.84 24.97
N ALA A 219 -12.06 3.88 25.88
CA ALA A 219 -13.10 3.85 26.91
C ALA A 219 -12.72 4.66 28.18
N LEU A 220 -11.48 5.18 28.24
CA LEU A 220 -10.94 5.95 29.37
C LEU A 220 -10.67 7.43 29.02
N SER A 221 -11.03 7.89 27.83
CA SER A 221 -11.04 9.27 27.39
C SER A 221 -12.46 9.74 27.08
#